data_7914fb1afa14a33e44813c55d4439b3a
#
_entry.id   7914fb1afa14a33e44813c55d4439b3a
#
_cell.length_a   1.000
_cell.length_b   1.000
_cell.length_c   1.000
_cell.angle_alpha   90.00
_cell.angle_beta   90.00
_cell.angle_gamma   90.00
#
_symmetry.space_group_name_H-M   'P 1'
#
loop_
_entity.id
_entity.type
_entity.pdbx_description
1 polymer ?
#
loop_
_entity_poly.entity_id
_entity_poly.type
_entity_poly.pdbx_seq_one_letter_code
_entity_poly.pdbx_strand_id
1 'polypeptide(L)'
;MKYEELKTLPPEDFRRFCGVKPETFAAMLLALQEDYQKKHRRGGREANISLEDKLLITMTYYREYRTQFHIATEFGTTESNVCKIIRQVEEVLVRHRQFALPGKKALLLQPSEETEVVMVDATEIMVERPKKSKDAVTPAKRNDTH
;
A
#
# COMPACT_ATOMS: atom_id res chain seq x y z
N MET A 1 -11.93 -0.47 15.10
CA MET A 1 -12.98 -1.42 14.63
C MET A 1 -12.29 -2.62 13.98
N LYS A 2 -12.58 -3.83 14.45
CA LYS A 2 -12.05 -5.08 13.87
C LYS A 2 -12.97 -5.61 12.77
N TYR A 3 -12.47 -6.53 11.95
CA TYR A 3 -13.23 -7.07 10.83
C TYR A 3 -14.56 -7.70 11.26
N GLU A 4 -14.60 -8.36 12.40
CA GLU A 4 -15.83 -8.97 12.93
C GLU A 4 -16.97 -7.97 13.15
N GLU A 5 -16.64 -6.75 13.54
CA GLU A 5 -17.60 -5.65 13.67
C GLU A 5 -17.96 -5.06 12.30
N LEU A 6 -16.96 -4.92 11.43
CA LEU A 6 -17.14 -4.33 10.11
C LEU A 6 -18.05 -5.16 9.21
N LYS A 7 -17.95 -6.50 9.26
CA LYS A 7 -18.77 -7.39 8.43
C LYS A 7 -20.27 -7.32 8.72
N THR A 8 -20.66 -6.77 9.87
CA THR A 8 -22.08 -6.59 10.25
C THR A 8 -22.70 -5.33 9.66
N LEU A 9 -21.89 -4.43 9.08
CA LEU A 9 -22.36 -3.19 8.52
C LEU A 9 -23.00 -3.39 7.13
N PRO A 10 -23.95 -2.49 6.75
CA PRO A 10 -24.46 -2.44 5.39
C PRO A 10 -23.34 -2.27 4.36
N PRO A 11 -23.48 -2.77 3.11
CA PRO A 11 -22.44 -2.71 2.08
C PRO A 11 -21.92 -1.30 1.80
N GLU A 12 -22.79 -0.30 1.89
CA GLU A 12 -22.40 1.11 1.68
C GLU A 12 -21.49 1.62 2.81
N ASP A 13 -21.82 1.32 4.06
CA ASP A 13 -21.01 1.73 5.20
C ASP A 13 -19.70 0.94 5.26
N PHE A 14 -19.72 -0.35 4.90
CA PHE A 14 -18.51 -1.13 4.70
C PHE A 14 -17.56 -0.45 3.69
N ARG A 15 -18.09 -0.06 2.52
CA ARG A 15 -17.31 0.64 1.49
C ARG A 15 -16.81 2.01 1.97
N ARG A 16 -17.61 2.75 2.71
CA ARG A 16 -17.19 4.05 3.28
C ARG A 16 -16.04 3.87 4.25
N PHE A 17 -16.00 2.80 5.01
CA PHE A 17 -14.96 2.51 5.99
C PHE A 17 -13.66 2.04 5.34
N CYS A 18 -13.69 0.98 4.53
CA CYS A 18 -12.46 0.37 4.00
C CYS A 18 -12.09 0.82 2.56
N GLY A 19 -12.96 1.55 1.87
CA GLY A 19 -12.70 2.09 0.53
C GLY A 19 -13.04 1.13 -0.62
N VAL A 20 -13.31 -0.15 -0.34
CA VAL A 20 -13.64 -1.18 -1.34
C VAL A 20 -14.99 -1.82 -1.04
N LYS A 21 -15.62 -2.40 -2.07
CA LYS A 21 -16.86 -3.14 -1.90
C LYS A 21 -16.62 -4.46 -1.14
N PRO A 22 -17.62 -5.02 -0.44
CA PRO A 22 -17.47 -6.30 0.26
C PRO A 22 -16.99 -7.44 -0.64
N GLU A 23 -17.46 -7.51 -1.89
CA GLU A 23 -17.06 -8.54 -2.85
C GLU A 23 -15.56 -8.40 -3.21
N THR A 24 -15.09 -7.17 -3.41
CA THR A 24 -13.68 -6.89 -3.69
C THR A 24 -12.80 -7.24 -2.49
N PHE A 25 -13.25 -6.90 -1.28
CA PHE A 25 -12.55 -7.29 -0.05
C PHE A 25 -12.45 -8.81 0.10
N ALA A 26 -13.53 -9.53 -0.18
CA ALA A 26 -13.55 -10.99 -0.16
C ALA A 26 -12.57 -11.60 -1.19
N ALA A 27 -12.51 -11.04 -2.41
CA ALA A 27 -11.56 -11.49 -3.42
C ALA A 27 -10.09 -11.23 -3.01
N MET A 28 -9.80 -10.09 -2.39
CA MET A 28 -8.47 -9.80 -1.84
C MET A 28 -8.12 -10.76 -0.70
N LEU A 29 -9.08 -11.07 0.16
CA LEU A 29 -8.88 -12.00 1.27
C LEU A 29 -8.56 -13.41 0.77
N LEU A 30 -9.25 -13.90 -0.27
CA LEU A 30 -8.95 -15.18 -0.90
C LEU A 30 -7.51 -15.24 -1.42
N ALA A 31 -7.03 -14.18 -2.07
CA ALA A 31 -5.65 -14.10 -2.54
C ALA A 31 -4.64 -14.19 -1.38
N LEU A 32 -4.93 -13.54 -0.25
CA LEU A 32 -4.09 -13.62 0.96
C LEU A 32 -4.12 -15.02 1.57
N GLN A 33 -5.27 -15.68 1.60
CA GLN A 33 -5.43 -17.03 2.12
C GLN A 33 -4.63 -18.04 1.29
N GLU A 34 -4.68 -17.94 -0.03
CA GLU A 34 -3.89 -18.79 -0.93
C GLU A 34 -2.38 -18.64 -0.68
N ASP A 35 -1.88 -17.41 -0.57
CA ASP A 35 -0.47 -17.16 -0.26
C ASP A 35 -0.09 -17.68 1.12
N TYR A 36 -0.95 -17.45 2.11
CA TYR A 36 -0.74 -17.96 3.47
C TYR A 36 -0.64 -19.49 3.50
N GLN A 37 -1.54 -20.18 2.83
CA GLN A 37 -1.52 -21.66 2.75
C GLN A 37 -0.25 -22.18 2.07
N LYS A 38 0.22 -21.50 1.00
CA LYS A 38 1.47 -21.86 0.32
C LYS A 38 2.68 -21.74 1.23
N LYS A 39 2.73 -20.67 2.03
CA LYS A 39 3.85 -20.40 2.96
C LYS A 39 3.82 -21.29 4.21
N HIS A 40 2.64 -21.64 4.69
CA HIS A 40 2.45 -22.37 5.95
C HIS A 40 2.13 -23.86 5.78
N ARG A 41 2.46 -24.46 4.63
CA ARG A 41 2.26 -25.91 4.37
C ARG A 41 2.88 -26.82 5.43
N ARG A 42 3.94 -26.39 6.09
CA ARG A 42 4.66 -27.16 7.13
C ARG A 42 4.20 -26.87 8.54
N GLY A 43 3.09 -26.12 8.70
CA GLY A 43 2.66 -25.64 10.00
C GLY A 43 3.45 -24.40 10.44
N GLY A 44 3.13 -23.90 11.60
CA GLY A 44 3.76 -22.73 12.19
C GLY A 44 2.90 -22.15 13.31
N ARG A 45 3.43 -21.18 14.04
CA ARG A 45 2.69 -20.46 15.07
C ARG A 45 1.60 -19.62 14.39
N GLU A 46 0.38 -19.70 14.93
CA GLU A 46 -0.70 -18.83 14.49
C GLU A 46 -0.34 -17.36 14.72
N ALA A 47 -0.72 -16.52 13.75
CA ALA A 47 -0.50 -15.09 13.87
C ALA A 47 -1.51 -14.50 14.87
N ASN A 48 -1.04 -13.58 15.71
CA ASN A 48 -1.89 -12.88 16.68
C ASN A 48 -2.97 -11.99 16.01
N ILE A 49 -2.78 -11.64 14.74
CA ILE A 49 -3.69 -10.81 13.94
C ILE A 49 -4.18 -11.68 12.78
N SER A 50 -5.50 -11.78 12.61
CA SER A 50 -6.14 -12.55 11.55
C SER A 50 -5.80 -11.98 10.15
N LEU A 51 -5.98 -12.77 9.09
CA LEU A 51 -5.76 -12.30 7.72
C LEU A 51 -6.74 -11.18 7.33
N GLU A 52 -7.97 -11.28 7.83
CA GLU A 52 -9.01 -10.28 7.67
C GLU A 52 -8.59 -8.93 8.28
N ASP A 53 -8.10 -8.97 9.51
CA ASP A 53 -7.62 -7.75 10.19
C ASP A 53 -6.35 -7.20 9.53
N LYS A 54 -5.45 -8.04 9.02
CA LYS A 54 -4.29 -7.58 8.24
C LYS A 54 -4.71 -6.84 6.96
N LEU A 55 -5.69 -7.37 6.25
CA LEU A 55 -6.23 -6.71 5.08
C LEU A 55 -6.91 -5.39 5.48
N LEU A 56 -7.71 -5.39 6.54
CA LEU A 56 -8.38 -4.21 7.06
C LEU A 56 -7.40 -3.11 7.48
N ILE A 57 -6.32 -3.46 8.18
CA ILE A 57 -5.21 -2.54 8.53
C ILE A 57 -4.67 -1.85 7.28
N THR A 58 -4.43 -2.62 6.22
CA THR A 58 -3.90 -2.09 4.96
C THR A 58 -4.90 -1.17 4.27
N MET A 59 -6.18 -1.58 4.20
CA MET A 59 -7.23 -0.75 3.60
C MET A 59 -7.44 0.56 4.36
N THR A 60 -7.47 0.52 5.69
CA THR A 60 -7.60 1.72 6.55
C THR A 60 -6.41 2.67 6.35
N TYR A 61 -5.20 2.14 6.25
CA TYR A 61 -4.01 2.93 6.00
C TYR A 61 -4.12 3.73 4.69
N TYR A 62 -4.54 3.10 3.60
CA TYR A 62 -4.69 3.77 2.31
C TYR A 62 -5.92 4.68 2.22
N ARG A 63 -7.00 4.29 2.87
CA ARG A 63 -8.26 5.04 2.79
C ARG A 63 -8.23 6.34 3.59
N GLU A 64 -7.73 6.28 4.82
CA GLU A 64 -7.83 7.38 5.77
C GLU A 64 -6.52 8.14 5.98
N TYR A 65 -5.41 7.67 5.41
CA TYR A 65 -4.07 8.23 5.63
C TYR A 65 -3.70 8.33 7.13
N ARG A 66 -4.26 7.44 7.95
CA ARG A 66 -3.96 7.41 9.39
C ARG A 66 -2.50 7.02 9.60
N THR A 67 -1.90 7.57 10.66
CA THR A 67 -0.55 7.17 11.02
C THR A 67 -0.51 5.72 11.49
N GLN A 68 0.60 5.05 11.23
CA GLN A 68 0.79 3.67 11.67
C GLN A 68 0.66 3.52 13.19
N PHE A 69 0.98 4.57 13.96
CA PHE A 69 0.78 4.62 15.40
C PHE A 69 -0.70 4.48 15.79
N HIS A 70 -1.60 5.24 15.17
CA HIS A 70 -3.03 5.16 15.46
C HIS A 70 -3.60 3.78 15.11
N ILE A 71 -3.21 3.23 13.95
CA ILE A 71 -3.62 1.89 13.53
C ILE A 71 -3.08 0.83 14.50
N ALA A 72 -1.81 0.94 14.89
CA ALA A 72 -1.20 0.01 15.85
C ALA A 72 -1.93 0.00 17.20
N THR A 73 -2.29 1.18 17.70
CA THR A 73 -3.03 1.32 18.95
C THR A 73 -4.42 0.69 18.86
N GLU A 74 -5.12 0.91 17.75
CA GLU A 74 -6.47 0.35 17.53
C GLU A 74 -6.47 -1.18 17.46
N PHE A 75 -5.48 -1.77 16.79
CA PHE A 75 -5.37 -3.23 16.66
C PHE A 75 -4.54 -3.90 17.75
N GLY A 76 -4.07 -3.16 18.75
CA GLY A 76 -3.28 -3.70 19.87
C GLY A 76 -1.94 -4.29 19.43
N THR A 77 -1.25 -3.62 18.53
CA THR A 77 0.04 -4.04 17.97
C THR A 77 1.07 -2.91 17.95
N THR A 78 2.20 -3.10 17.31
CA THR A 78 3.26 -2.09 17.18
C THR A 78 3.30 -1.49 15.79
N GLU A 79 3.78 -0.25 15.65
CA GLU A 79 3.96 0.41 14.34
C GLU A 79 4.82 -0.42 13.39
N SER A 80 5.91 -1.01 13.90
CA SER A 80 6.79 -1.87 13.10
C SER A 80 6.05 -3.08 12.55
N ASN A 81 5.09 -3.63 13.31
CA ASN A 81 4.28 -4.75 12.85
C ASN A 81 3.24 -4.29 11.82
N VAL A 82 2.61 -3.13 12.01
CA VAL A 82 1.71 -2.53 11.02
C VAL A 82 2.43 -2.30 9.69
N CYS A 83 3.65 -1.73 9.72
CA CYS A 83 4.46 -1.55 8.52
C CYS A 83 4.76 -2.87 7.79
N LYS A 84 5.10 -3.93 8.53
CA LYS A 84 5.33 -5.27 7.95
C LYS A 84 4.06 -5.86 7.34
N ILE A 85 2.91 -5.71 8.02
CA ILE A 85 1.62 -6.20 7.55
C ILE A 85 1.26 -5.52 6.22
N ILE A 86 1.34 -4.18 6.15
CA ILE A 86 1.03 -3.44 4.94
C ILE A 86 1.88 -3.95 3.77
N ARG A 87 3.20 -4.04 3.94
CA ARG A 87 4.11 -4.55 2.90
C ARG A 87 3.80 -5.97 2.46
N GLN A 88 3.45 -6.86 3.40
CA GLN A 88 3.10 -8.23 3.08
C GLN A 88 1.81 -8.32 2.26
N VAL A 89 0.79 -7.57 2.65
CA VAL A 89 -0.49 -7.51 1.92
C VAL A 89 -0.30 -6.93 0.53
N GLU A 90 0.43 -5.82 0.40
CA GLU A 90 0.77 -5.21 -0.89
C GLU A 90 1.47 -6.21 -1.82
N GLU A 91 2.51 -6.87 -1.32
CA GLU A 91 3.30 -7.82 -2.10
C GLU A 91 2.44 -8.96 -2.66
N VAL A 92 1.50 -9.49 -1.86
CA VAL A 92 0.60 -10.54 -2.29
C VAL A 92 -0.39 -10.02 -3.34
N LEU A 93 -1.03 -8.88 -3.09
CA LEU A 93 -2.04 -8.34 -4.00
C LEU A 93 -1.46 -7.91 -5.34
N VAL A 94 -0.30 -7.25 -5.36
CA VAL A 94 0.37 -6.83 -6.60
C VAL A 94 0.77 -8.02 -7.47
N ARG A 95 1.17 -9.13 -6.85
CA ARG A 95 1.54 -10.36 -7.58
C ARG A 95 0.35 -11.22 -8.01
N HIS A 96 -0.80 -11.01 -7.41
CA HIS A 96 -1.98 -11.81 -7.73
C HIS A 96 -2.58 -11.39 -9.06
N ARG A 97 -2.83 -12.35 -9.97
CA ARG A 97 -3.29 -12.09 -11.34
C ARG A 97 -4.54 -11.22 -11.43
N GLN A 98 -5.44 -11.36 -10.49
CA GLN A 98 -6.71 -10.62 -10.47
C GLN A 98 -6.52 -9.12 -10.20
N PHE A 99 -5.44 -8.73 -9.49
CA PHE A 99 -5.16 -7.34 -9.12
C PHE A 99 -3.94 -6.77 -9.84
N ALA A 100 -3.19 -7.61 -10.57
CA ALA A 100 -2.06 -7.16 -11.37
C ALA A 100 -2.55 -6.33 -12.55
N LEU A 101 -1.92 -5.19 -12.78
CA LEU A 101 -2.19 -4.37 -13.95
C LEU A 101 -1.76 -5.14 -15.22
N PRO A 102 -2.56 -5.10 -16.28
CA PRO A 102 -2.16 -5.70 -17.55
C PRO A 102 -0.87 -5.02 -18.06
N GLY A 103 0.09 -5.82 -18.50
CA GLY A 103 1.33 -5.30 -19.07
C GLY A 103 1.06 -4.49 -20.35
N LYS A 104 1.97 -3.57 -20.72
CA LYS A 104 1.83 -2.70 -21.90
C LYS A 104 1.46 -3.47 -23.18
N LYS A 105 1.97 -4.69 -23.36
CA LYS A 105 1.61 -5.55 -24.52
C LYS A 105 0.15 -6.00 -24.50
N ALA A 106 -0.42 -6.27 -23.34
CA ALA A 106 -1.82 -6.67 -23.24
C ALA A 106 -2.77 -5.50 -23.54
N LEU A 107 -2.39 -4.28 -23.17
CA LEU A 107 -3.14 -3.05 -23.51
C LEU A 107 -3.12 -2.75 -25.02
N LEU A 108 -2.06 -3.17 -25.72
CA LEU A 108 -1.94 -2.99 -27.18
C LEU A 108 -2.63 -4.10 -27.98
N LEU A 109 -2.87 -5.28 -27.38
CA LEU A 109 -3.41 -6.46 -28.05
C LEU A 109 -4.92 -6.63 -27.88
N GLN A 110 -5.58 -5.85 -27.03
CA GLN A 110 -7.03 -5.83 -26.88
C GLN A 110 -7.60 -4.48 -27.33
N PRO A 111 -7.95 -4.32 -28.62
CA PRO A 111 -8.89 -3.30 -29.01
C PRO A 111 -10.29 -3.78 -28.61
N SER A 112 -10.60 -3.74 -27.32
CA SER A 112 -12.00 -3.87 -26.88
C SER A 112 -12.69 -2.57 -27.21
N GLU A 113 -13.88 -2.66 -27.81
CA GLU A 113 -14.73 -1.54 -28.19
C GLU A 113 -15.18 -0.65 -26.99
N GLU A 114 -14.80 -1.03 -25.78
CA GLU A 114 -14.95 -0.29 -24.54
C GLU A 114 -13.59 0.16 -23.98
N THR A 115 -12.78 0.80 -24.82
CA THR A 115 -11.59 1.47 -24.29
C THR A 115 -12.03 2.77 -23.63
N GLU A 116 -12.28 2.71 -22.33
CA GLU A 116 -12.42 3.90 -21.50
C GLU A 116 -11.08 4.66 -21.56
N VAL A 117 -11.10 5.84 -22.16
CA VAL A 117 -9.91 6.69 -22.26
C VAL A 117 -9.57 7.16 -20.86
N VAL A 118 -8.58 6.53 -20.24
CA VAL A 118 -8.01 7.00 -18.97
C VAL A 118 -7.14 8.20 -19.28
N MET A 119 -7.67 9.39 -19.04
CA MET A 119 -6.91 10.63 -19.11
C MET A 119 -6.05 10.74 -17.86
N VAL A 120 -4.76 10.48 -18.00
CA VAL A 120 -3.77 10.72 -16.93
C VAL A 120 -3.31 12.15 -17.05
N ASP A 121 -3.77 13.02 -16.17
CA ASP A 121 -3.25 14.39 -16.05
C ASP A 121 -1.91 14.33 -15.30
N ALA A 122 -0.83 14.30 -16.06
CA ALA A 122 0.52 14.40 -15.54
C ALA A 122 0.98 15.86 -15.66
N THR A 123 0.89 16.60 -14.58
CA THR A 123 1.46 17.95 -14.50
C THR A 123 2.95 17.86 -14.20
N GLU A 124 3.80 18.08 -15.17
CA GLU A 124 5.23 18.27 -14.94
C GLU A 124 5.46 19.68 -14.37
N ILE A 125 5.79 19.76 -13.09
CA ILE A 125 6.28 20.98 -12.48
C ILE A 125 7.80 21.03 -12.76
N MET A 126 8.22 21.94 -13.64
CA MET A 126 9.63 22.20 -13.82
C MET A 126 10.21 22.81 -12.54
N VAL A 127 10.92 22.00 -11.78
CA VAL A 127 11.71 22.50 -10.65
C VAL A 127 13.04 23.02 -11.18
N GLU A 128 13.21 24.34 -11.20
CA GLU A 128 14.52 24.93 -11.47
C GLU A 128 15.52 24.43 -10.42
N ARG A 129 16.54 23.71 -10.89
CA ARG A 129 17.66 23.36 -10.01
C ARG A 129 18.35 24.64 -9.58
N PRO A 130 18.57 24.89 -8.29
CA PRO A 130 19.33 26.04 -7.84
C PRO A 130 20.70 26.00 -8.51
N LYS A 131 21.04 27.06 -9.23
CA LYS A 131 22.37 27.20 -9.82
C LYS A 131 23.38 27.18 -8.68
N LYS A 132 24.33 26.25 -8.72
CA LYS A 132 25.45 26.25 -7.77
C LYS A 132 26.14 27.60 -7.92
N SER A 133 26.06 28.44 -6.88
CA SER A 133 26.84 29.65 -6.79
C SER A 133 28.31 29.27 -6.94
N LYS A 134 29.00 29.88 -7.90
CA LYS A 134 30.45 29.69 -8.09
C LYS A 134 31.27 30.39 -7.00
N ASP A 135 30.61 31.03 -6.05
CA ASP A 135 31.23 31.79 -4.94
C ASP A 135 31.27 30.98 -3.65
N ALA A 136 31.42 29.67 -3.72
CA ALA A 136 31.74 28.84 -2.55
C ALA A 136 33.20 29.10 -2.18
N VAL A 137 33.36 30.14 -1.36
CA VAL A 137 34.38 30.30 -0.31
C VAL A 137 35.64 29.45 -0.52
N THR A 138 36.66 30.08 -1.07
CA THR A 138 38.05 29.62 -0.92
C THR A 138 38.40 29.64 0.57
N PRO A 139 38.73 28.52 1.21
CA PRO A 139 39.15 28.56 2.60
C PRO A 139 40.48 29.34 2.69
N ALA A 140 40.46 30.36 3.53
CA ALA A 140 41.64 31.17 3.81
C ALA A 140 42.79 30.24 4.29
N LYS A 141 43.94 30.33 3.57
CA LYS A 141 45.19 29.68 4.02
C LYS A 141 45.53 30.25 5.41
N ARG A 142 45.57 29.40 6.41
CA ARG A 142 46.23 29.68 7.69
C ARG A 142 47.70 29.86 7.40
N ASN A 143 48.20 31.07 7.59
CA ASN A 143 49.65 31.31 7.72
C ASN A 143 50.05 30.87 9.11
N ASP A 144 50.68 29.73 9.21
CA ASP A 144 51.50 29.39 10.36
C ASP A 144 52.82 30.17 10.23
N THR A 145 52.98 31.19 11.08
CA THR A 145 54.27 31.85 11.34
C THR A 145 54.55 31.66 12.81
N HIS A 146 55.63 30.86 13.04
CA HIS A 146 56.46 30.70 14.23
C HIS A 146 55.83 30.34 15.55
#